data_8fd3863d9e9a27de8b4db37e459e0e61
#
_entry.id   8fd3863d9e9a27de8b4db37e459e0e61
#
_cell.length_a   1.000
_cell.length_b   1.000
_cell.length_c   1.000
_cell.angle_alpha   90.00
_cell.angle_beta   90.00
_cell.angle_gamma   90.00
#
_symmetry.space_group_name_H-M   'P 1'
#
loop_
_entity.id
_entity.type
_entity.pdbx_description
1 polymer ?
#
loop_
_entity_poly.entity_id
_entity_poly.type
_entity_poly.pdbx_seq_one_letter_code
_entity_poly.pdbx_strand_id
1 'polypeptide(L)'
;MKLLYCLLLFLISFTVFSQTKILSWNLENFGQSKSEKTILYIANLLRDYDLIAIQEVVAGYGGAQAVAKLADELNRKGAKWDYVISDPTSSSAYKTERYAFIWKTNKLKKIGRPWLEKKYHLEIDREPFYCTFQYENKQFTVVNFHAITKSKQPETEIKYFKFLPDQYPTLNLIFAGDFNCPQSHTVFNPLKKIGYTSTLINQKTSLKQECKNENCLASEFDNIYFNTSKFNTIQSGYIPFYKNFNSLKEARTISDHIPVWFEFSLN
;
A
#
# COMPACT_ATOMS: atom_id res chain seq x y z
N MET A 1 -13.69 65.68 14.02
CA MET A 1 -13.27 64.42 14.62
C MET A 1 -13.50 63.33 13.58
N LYS A 2 -12.42 62.89 12.92
CA LYS A 2 -12.50 61.77 11.96
C LYS A 2 -12.07 60.50 12.70
N LEU A 3 -13.01 59.56 12.84
CA LEU A 3 -12.78 58.26 13.48
C LEU A 3 -12.03 57.38 12.48
N LEU A 4 -10.78 57.05 12.81
CA LEU A 4 -9.93 56.11 12.02
C LEU A 4 -10.24 54.70 12.48
N TYR A 5 -10.98 53.91 11.69
CA TYR A 5 -11.19 52.49 11.90
C TYR A 5 -9.96 51.74 11.41
N CYS A 6 -9.09 51.28 12.33
CA CYS A 6 -8.06 50.27 12.03
C CYS A 6 -8.72 48.93 11.90
N LEU A 7 -8.87 48.45 10.67
CA LEU A 7 -9.28 47.08 10.38
C LEU A 7 -8.07 46.17 10.60
N LEU A 8 -8.03 45.50 11.75
CA LEU A 8 -7.03 44.46 12.05
C LEU A 8 -7.42 43.20 11.27
N LEU A 9 -6.83 42.99 10.10
CA LEU A 9 -6.90 41.72 9.36
C LEU A 9 -6.07 40.67 10.11
N PHE A 10 -6.73 39.83 10.89
CA PHE A 10 -6.14 38.60 11.42
C PHE A 10 -5.90 37.63 10.25
N LEU A 11 -4.67 37.61 9.71
CA LEU A 11 -4.20 36.59 8.83
C LEU A 11 -4.07 35.27 9.65
N ILE A 12 -5.13 34.50 9.71
CA ILE A 12 -5.07 33.11 10.21
C ILE A 12 -4.28 32.34 9.16
N SER A 13 -2.99 32.18 9.40
CA SER A 13 -2.16 31.25 8.63
C SER A 13 -2.63 29.83 8.94
N PHE A 14 -3.51 29.28 8.13
CA PHE A 14 -3.74 27.85 8.12
C PHE A 14 -2.45 27.18 7.65
N THR A 15 -1.70 26.62 8.57
CA THR A 15 -0.64 25.67 8.23
C THR A 15 -1.35 24.44 7.63
N VAL A 16 -1.45 24.43 6.30
CA VAL A 16 -1.87 23.22 5.58
C VAL A 16 -0.77 22.21 5.80
N PHE A 17 -0.95 21.31 6.77
CA PHE A 17 -0.04 20.19 6.93
C PHE A 17 -0.08 19.37 5.63
N SER A 18 1.07 19.28 5.02
CA SER A 18 1.35 18.50 3.83
C SER A 18 1.07 17.03 4.09
N GLN A 19 -0.02 16.52 3.53
CA GLN A 19 -0.55 15.18 3.82
C GLN A 19 -0.47 14.29 2.58
N THR A 20 -0.04 13.05 2.80
CA THR A 20 -0.03 12.00 1.77
C THR A 20 -0.85 10.82 2.25
N LYS A 21 -1.73 10.31 1.39
CA LYS A 21 -2.58 9.17 1.66
C LYS A 21 -2.22 7.99 0.78
N ILE A 22 -1.61 6.97 1.38
CA ILE A 22 -1.23 5.75 0.68
C ILE A 22 -2.19 4.61 1.00
N LEU A 23 -2.35 3.71 0.03
CA LEU A 23 -3.15 2.50 0.16
C LEU A 23 -2.35 1.30 -0.34
N SER A 24 -2.49 0.16 0.34
CA SER A 24 -1.94 -1.13 -0.07
C SER A 24 -3.07 -2.13 -0.26
N TRP A 25 -3.04 -2.88 -1.35
CA TRP A 25 -4.04 -3.89 -1.66
C TRP A 25 -3.48 -5.08 -2.43
N ASN A 26 -3.60 -6.25 -1.86
CA ASN A 26 -3.48 -7.50 -2.60
C ASN A 26 -4.76 -7.67 -3.45
N LEU A 27 -4.64 -7.59 -4.78
CA LEU A 27 -5.77 -7.64 -5.73
C LEU A 27 -6.03 -9.03 -6.30
N GLU A 28 -5.54 -10.06 -5.64
CA GLU A 28 -5.71 -11.48 -5.99
C GLU A 28 -5.70 -11.73 -7.53
N ASN A 29 -4.57 -12.21 -8.04
CA ASN A 29 -4.42 -12.52 -9.47
C ASN A 29 -4.77 -11.34 -10.39
N PHE A 30 -4.24 -10.14 -10.08
CA PHE A 30 -4.53 -8.91 -10.82
C PHE A 30 -4.01 -8.98 -12.25
N GLY A 31 -4.90 -9.32 -13.19
CA GLY A 31 -4.60 -9.58 -14.60
C GLY A 31 -5.87 -9.64 -15.46
N GLN A 32 -5.83 -10.45 -16.51
CA GLN A 32 -6.94 -10.59 -17.46
C GLN A 32 -8.24 -11.13 -16.85
N SER A 33 -8.17 -11.80 -15.70
CA SER A 33 -9.36 -12.29 -14.98
C SER A 33 -10.24 -11.16 -14.43
N LYS A 34 -9.69 -9.95 -14.28
CA LYS A 34 -10.43 -8.77 -13.79
C LYS A 34 -11.16 -8.09 -14.95
N SER A 35 -12.49 -8.18 -14.93
CA SER A 35 -13.36 -7.56 -15.95
C SER A 35 -13.25 -6.02 -15.91
N GLU A 36 -13.69 -5.35 -16.98
CA GLU A 36 -13.75 -3.87 -17.02
C GLU A 36 -14.63 -3.31 -15.90
N LYS A 37 -15.75 -3.98 -15.58
CA LYS A 37 -16.61 -3.61 -14.45
C LYS A 37 -15.85 -3.70 -13.12
N THR A 38 -15.02 -4.73 -12.95
CA THR A 38 -14.16 -4.90 -11.77
C THR A 38 -13.13 -3.78 -11.69
N ILE A 39 -12.43 -3.47 -12.80
CA ILE A 39 -11.45 -2.37 -12.85
C ILE A 39 -12.11 -1.02 -12.52
N LEU A 40 -13.28 -0.75 -13.09
CA LEU A 40 -14.04 0.47 -12.81
C LEU A 40 -14.43 0.57 -11.32
N TYR A 41 -14.87 -0.54 -10.72
CA TYR A 41 -15.20 -0.61 -9.29
C TYR A 41 -13.96 -0.30 -8.43
N ILE A 42 -12.83 -0.95 -8.72
CA ILE A 42 -11.55 -0.72 -8.06
C ILE A 42 -11.14 0.75 -8.17
N ALA A 43 -11.19 1.33 -9.38
CA ALA A 43 -10.84 2.74 -9.60
C ALA A 43 -11.72 3.70 -8.78
N ASN A 44 -13.01 3.40 -8.61
CA ASN A 44 -13.91 4.21 -7.78
C ASN A 44 -13.53 4.18 -6.29
N LEU A 45 -13.05 3.03 -5.78
CA LEU A 45 -12.58 2.91 -4.39
C LEU A 45 -11.25 3.65 -4.16
N LEU A 46 -10.40 3.70 -5.19
CA LEU A 46 -9.01 4.15 -5.06
C LEU A 46 -8.80 5.64 -5.36
N ARG A 47 -9.71 6.30 -6.04
CA ARG A 47 -9.55 7.67 -6.57
C ARG A 47 -9.18 8.74 -5.53
N ASP A 48 -9.53 8.53 -4.25
CA ASP A 48 -9.32 9.50 -3.17
C ASP A 48 -7.96 9.32 -2.46
N TYR A 49 -7.17 8.31 -2.86
CA TYR A 49 -5.81 8.07 -2.38
C TYR A 49 -4.78 8.75 -3.30
N ASP A 50 -3.57 8.99 -2.78
CA ASP A 50 -2.51 9.67 -3.55
C ASP A 50 -1.51 8.67 -4.13
N LEU A 51 -1.31 7.52 -3.46
CA LEU A 51 -0.43 6.44 -3.86
C LEU A 51 -1.07 5.09 -3.52
N ILE A 52 -1.00 4.17 -4.47
CA ILE A 52 -1.55 2.82 -4.38
C ILE A 52 -0.41 1.82 -4.59
N ALA A 53 -0.22 0.90 -3.66
CA ALA A 53 0.67 -0.25 -3.76
C ALA A 53 -0.15 -1.50 -3.99
N ILE A 54 0.11 -2.23 -5.07
CA ILE A 54 -0.65 -3.42 -5.49
C ILE A 54 0.26 -4.64 -5.44
N GLN A 55 -0.22 -5.74 -4.83
CA GLN A 55 0.37 -7.07 -4.84
C GLN A 55 -0.44 -7.98 -5.76
N GLU A 56 0.14 -9.12 -6.10
CA GLU A 56 -0.41 -10.15 -6.98
C GLU A 56 -0.74 -9.66 -8.41
N VAL A 57 0.03 -8.72 -8.93
CA VAL A 57 -0.03 -8.43 -10.36
C VAL A 57 0.53 -9.63 -11.11
N VAL A 58 -0.26 -10.22 -12.00
CA VAL A 58 0.12 -11.39 -12.80
C VAL A 58 1.43 -11.14 -13.55
N ALA A 59 2.40 -12.07 -13.45
CA ALA A 59 3.74 -11.92 -14.03
C ALA A 59 3.72 -11.74 -15.56
N GLY A 60 2.77 -12.36 -16.26
CA GLY A 60 2.57 -12.23 -17.71
C GLY A 60 2.05 -10.86 -18.14
N TYR A 61 1.94 -10.68 -19.46
CA TYR A 61 1.48 -9.42 -20.07
C TYR A 61 0.10 -8.95 -19.58
N GLY A 62 -0.78 -9.87 -19.18
CA GLY A 62 -2.11 -9.55 -18.67
C GLY A 62 -2.10 -8.75 -17.37
N GLY A 63 -1.08 -8.92 -16.51
CA GLY A 63 -0.90 -8.12 -15.32
C GLY A 63 -0.56 -6.67 -15.65
N ALA A 64 0.41 -6.46 -16.54
CA ALA A 64 0.78 -5.11 -16.97
C ALA A 64 -0.40 -4.38 -17.62
N GLN A 65 -1.20 -5.09 -18.44
CA GLN A 65 -2.40 -4.52 -19.04
C GLN A 65 -3.46 -4.15 -18.01
N ALA A 66 -3.67 -4.96 -16.96
CA ALA A 66 -4.63 -4.65 -15.91
C ALA A 66 -4.23 -3.40 -15.13
N VAL A 67 -2.94 -3.24 -14.81
CA VAL A 67 -2.42 -2.02 -14.16
C VAL A 67 -2.63 -0.79 -15.04
N ALA A 68 -2.30 -0.89 -16.33
CA ALA A 68 -2.51 0.20 -17.29
C ALA A 68 -4.00 0.60 -17.38
N LYS A 69 -4.91 -0.38 -17.51
CA LYS A 69 -6.36 -0.13 -17.53
C LYS A 69 -6.85 0.54 -16.25
N LEU A 70 -6.34 0.12 -15.07
CA LEU A 70 -6.71 0.75 -13.81
C LEU A 70 -6.21 2.20 -13.74
N ALA A 71 -4.99 2.47 -14.19
CA ALA A 71 -4.45 3.83 -14.26
C ALA A 71 -5.27 4.70 -15.23
N ASP A 72 -5.69 4.17 -16.37
CA ASP A 72 -6.56 4.86 -17.33
C ASP A 72 -7.94 5.19 -16.73
N GLU A 73 -8.54 4.25 -16.00
CA GLU A 73 -9.81 4.51 -15.30
C GLU A 73 -9.66 5.56 -14.20
N LEU A 74 -8.55 5.56 -13.47
CA LEU A 74 -8.25 6.58 -12.46
C LEU A 74 -8.04 7.97 -13.12
N ASN A 75 -7.38 8.03 -14.27
CA ASN A 75 -7.21 9.27 -15.05
C ASN A 75 -8.56 9.90 -15.48
N ARG A 76 -9.57 9.09 -15.73
CA ARG A 76 -10.93 9.57 -16.07
C ARG A 76 -11.69 10.14 -14.87
N LYS A 77 -11.12 10.08 -13.65
CA LYS A 77 -11.78 10.53 -12.40
C LYS A 77 -11.29 11.89 -11.87
N GLY A 78 -10.71 12.71 -12.74
CA GLY A 78 -10.41 14.11 -12.43
C GLY A 78 -9.02 14.40 -11.86
N ALA A 79 -8.15 13.40 -11.74
CA ALA A 79 -6.72 13.59 -11.42
C ALA A 79 -5.86 12.93 -12.49
N LYS A 80 -4.60 13.39 -12.63
CA LYS A 80 -3.61 12.72 -13.47
C LYS A 80 -2.87 11.67 -12.65
N TRP A 81 -2.84 10.45 -13.18
CA TRP A 81 -2.17 9.31 -12.57
C TRP A 81 -1.10 8.75 -13.49
N ASP A 82 -0.03 8.25 -12.88
CA ASP A 82 1.02 7.49 -13.55
C ASP A 82 1.26 6.21 -12.76
N TYR A 83 1.97 5.25 -13.35
CA TYR A 83 2.21 3.96 -12.73
C TYR A 83 3.59 3.40 -13.06
N VAL A 84 4.03 2.45 -12.26
CA VAL A 84 5.19 1.61 -12.52
C VAL A 84 4.91 0.19 -12.06
N ILE A 85 5.45 -0.77 -12.79
CA ILE A 85 5.31 -2.20 -12.54
C ILE A 85 6.72 -2.76 -12.36
N SER A 86 6.90 -3.66 -11.39
CA SER A 86 8.18 -4.35 -11.22
C SER A 86 8.48 -5.31 -12.36
N ASP A 87 9.73 -5.73 -12.49
CA ASP A 87 10.03 -6.98 -13.15
C ASP A 87 9.33 -8.14 -12.42
N PRO A 88 9.13 -9.32 -13.04
CA PRO A 88 8.66 -10.50 -12.33
C PRO A 88 9.61 -10.83 -11.18
N THR A 89 9.06 -11.24 -10.02
CA THR A 89 9.86 -11.75 -8.91
C THR A 89 10.60 -13.02 -9.31
N SER A 90 11.74 -13.31 -8.67
CA SER A 90 12.56 -14.49 -9.00
C SER A 90 12.04 -15.82 -8.43
N SER A 91 10.88 -15.79 -7.81
CA SER A 91 10.22 -17.00 -7.29
C SER A 91 9.90 -18.04 -8.37
N SER A 92 9.52 -19.25 -7.97
CA SER A 92 9.16 -20.32 -8.92
C SER A 92 8.04 -19.90 -9.88
N ALA A 93 7.97 -20.50 -11.06
CA ALA A 93 7.03 -20.16 -12.14
C ALA A 93 5.56 -20.05 -11.72
N TYR A 94 5.14 -20.83 -10.70
CA TYR A 94 3.77 -20.83 -10.17
C TYR A 94 3.52 -19.78 -9.08
N LYS A 95 4.58 -19.08 -8.61
CA LYS A 95 4.50 -18.08 -7.54
C LYS A 95 5.02 -16.73 -7.99
N THR A 96 5.61 -16.67 -9.18
CA THR A 96 6.11 -15.44 -9.77
C THR A 96 4.97 -14.47 -9.99
N GLU A 97 5.12 -13.27 -9.43
CA GLU A 97 4.19 -12.16 -9.60
C GLU A 97 4.96 -10.86 -9.89
N ARG A 98 4.24 -9.80 -10.08
CA ARG A 98 4.77 -8.44 -10.12
C ARG A 98 4.10 -7.61 -9.05
N TYR A 99 4.74 -6.50 -8.73
CA TYR A 99 4.17 -5.42 -7.94
C TYR A 99 3.85 -4.23 -8.84
N ALA A 100 2.93 -3.40 -8.40
CA ALA A 100 2.70 -2.11 -9.05
C ALA A 100 2.57 -0.98 -8.01
N PHE A 101 2.95 0.22 -8.45
CA PHE A 101 2.58 1.47 -7.83
C PHE A 101 1.82 2.31 -8.84
N ILE A 102 0.73 2.96 -8.37
CA ILE A 102 -0.05 3.93 -9.15
C ILE A 102 -0.18 5.18 -8.27
N TRP A 103 0.12 6.37 -8.80
CA TRP A 103 0.12 7.60 -8.00
C TRP A 103 -0.42 8.81 -8.75
N LYS A 104 -0.95 9.80 -7.99
CA LYS A 104 -1.35 11.10 -8.52
C LYS A 104 -0.12 11.96 -8.83
N THR A 105 0.07 12.32 -10.09
CA THR A 105 1.26 13.10 -10.53
C THR A 105 1.25 14.55 -10.10
N ASN A 106 0.09 15.11 -9.76
CA ASN A 106 -0.05 16.45 -9.19
C ASN A 106 0.23 16.50 -7.67
N LYS A 107 0.32 15.35 -7.03
CA LYS A 107 0.64 15.21 -5.59
C LYS A 107 2.04 14.69 -5.37
N LEU A 108 2.43 13.66 -6.10
CA LEU A 108 3.67 12.92 -5.87
C LEU A 108 4.53 12.89 -7.12
N LYS A 109 5.81 13.13 -6.95
CA LYS A 109 6.82 12.92 -7.99
C LYS A 109 7.59 11.64 -7.69
N LYS A 110 7.61 10.68 -8.63
CA LYS A 110 8.48 9.51 -8.54
C LYS A 110 9.94 9.92 -8.71
N ILE A 111 10.82 9.46 -7.83
CA ILE A 111 12.24 9.78 -7.82
C ILE A 111 13.05 8.54 -8.18
N GLY A 112 13.94 8.69 -9.14
CA GLY A 112 14.85 7.62 -9.55
C GLY A 112 14.14 6.42 -10.21
N ARG A 113 14.89 5.31 -10.33
CA ARG A 113 14.38 4.04 -10.88
C ARG A 113 13.91 3.15 -9.73
N PRO A 114 12.68 2.64 -9.74
CA PRO A 114 12.23 1.62 -8.79
C PRO A 114 13.02 0.32 -8.96
N TRP A 115 13.13 -0.48 -7.89
CA TRP A 115 13.93 -1.71 -7.92
C TRP A 115 13.32 -2.80 -7.02
N LEU A 116 13.57 -4.06 -7.37
CA LEU A 116 13.35 -5.21 -6.50
C LEU A 116 14.56 -5.38 -5.55
N GLU A 117 14.32 -5.89 -4.33
CA GLU A 117 15.38 -6.15 -3.35
C GLU A 117 16.42 -7.11 -3.92
N LYS A 118 17.70 -6.74 -3.80
CA LYS A 118 18.79 -7.50 -4.39
C LYS A 118 19.62 -8.29 -3.38
N LYS A 119 19.76 -7.77 -2.17
CA LYS A 119 20.62 -8.36 -1.15
C LYS A 119 20.02 -9.62 -0.56
N TYR A 120 18.72 -9.62 -0.33
CA TYR A 120 17.98 -10.72 0.31
C TYR A 120 17.10 -11.49 -0.67
N HIS A 121 17.42 -11.47 -1.97
CA HIS A 121 16.65 -12.15 -3.02
C HIS A 121 16.64 -13.67 -2.92
N LEU A 122 17.59 -14.28 -2.19
CA LEU A 122 17.62 -15.72 -1.94
C LEU A 122 16.85 -16.11 -0.67
N GLU A 123 16.63 -15.16 0.22
CA GLU A 123 15.96 -15.37 1.52
C GLU A 123 14.50 -14.94 1.50
N ILE A 124 14.11 -14.12 0.52
CA ILE A 124 12.74 -13.62 0.33
C ILE A 124 12.27 -14.08 -1.04
N ASP A 125 11.29 -14.99 -1.07
CA ASP A 125 10.82 -15.68 -2.29
C ASP A 125 10.27 -14.71 -3.35
N ARG A 126 9.56 -13.68 -2.90
CA ARG A 126 9.08 -12.57 -3.73
C ARG A 126 9.73 -11.28 -3.26
N GLU A 127 10.79 -10.87 -3.94
CA GLU A 127 11.60 -9.72 -3.54
C GLU A 127 10.72 -8.47 -3.41
N PRO A 128 10.80 -7.73 -2.28
CA PRO A 128 10.07 -6.48 -2.13
C PRO A 128 10.40 -5.47 -3.22
N PHE A 129 9.41 -4.71 -3.66
CA PHE A 129 9.55 -3.68 -4.69
C PHE A 129 9.58 -2.28 -4.08
N TYR A 130 10.66 -1.57 -4.33
CA TYR A 130 10.92 -0.23 -3.80
C TYR A 130 10.61 0.84 -4.83
N CYS A 131 9.90 1.88 -4.39
CA CYS A 131 9.73 3.09 -5.17
C CYS A 131 9.81 4.32 -4.27
N THR A 132 10.68 5.27 -4.64
CA THR A 132 10.83 6.53 -3.92
C THR A 132 9.91 7.57 -4.53
N PHE A 133 9.19 8.27 -3.67
CA PHE A 133 8.32 9.38 -4.00
C PHE A 133 8.75 10.63 -3.27
N GLN A 134 8.50 11.77 -3.89
CA GLN A 134 8.67 13.08 -3.29
C GLN A 134 7.31 13.75 -3.21
N TYR A 135 7.00 14.26 -2.03
CA TYR A 135 5.91 15.17 -1.78
C TYR A 135 6.50 16.50 -1.30
N GLU A 136 6.23 17.59 -2.02
CA GLU A 136 6.93 18.87 -1.83
C GLU A 136 8.46 18.70 -1.88
N ASN A 137 9.17 18.98 -0.77
CA ASN A 137 10.63 18.86 -0.67
C ASN A 137 11.09 17.63 0.13
N LYS A 138 10.17 16.77 0.57
CA LYS A 138 10.48 15.60 1.40
C LYS A 138 10.28 14.31 0.61
N GLN A 139 11.17 13.34 0.83
CA GLN A 139 11.13 12.06 0.15
C GLN A 139 10.83 10.91 1.11
N PHE A 140 10.09 9.93 0.61
CA PHE A 140 9.84 8.66 1.27
C PHE A 140 9.87 7.52 0.25
N THR A 141 10.18 6.32 0.72
CA THR A 141 10.25 5.13 -0.14
C THR A 141 9.26 4.10 0.36
N VAL A 142 8.33 3.71 -0.51
CA VAL A 142 7.40 2.62 -0.21
C VAL A 142 8.01 1.31 -0.68
N VAL A 143 8.03 0.34 0.22
CA VAL A 143 8.49 -1.04 0.01
C VAL A 143 7.24 -1.90 -0.06
N ASN A 144 6.86 -2.28 -1.28
CA ASN A 144 5.70 -3.10 -1.57
C ASN A 144 6.08 -4.57 -1.43
N PHE A 145 5.36 -5.33 -0.60
CA PHE A 145 5.73 -6.69 -0.21
C PHE A 145 4.54 -7.64 -0.19
N HIS A 146 4.80 -8.86 -0.61
CA HIS A 146 3.89 -9.99 -0.47
C HIS A 146 4.67 -11.21 0.01
N ALA A 147 4.50 -11.57 1.28
CA ALA A 147 5.17 -12.72 1.90
C ALA A 147 4.66 -14.05 1.37
N ILE A 148 5.46 -15.10 1.52
CA ILE A 148 4.96 -16.45 1.35
C ILE A 148 3.77 -16.71 2.26
N THR A 149 2.92 -17.67 1.88
CA THR A 149 1.70 -17.99 2.61
C THR A 149 1.98 -18.42 4.05
N LYS A 150 1.02 -18.20 4.95
CA LYS A 150 1.13 -18.55 6.38
C LYS A 150 1.61 -19.99 6.63
N SER A 151 1.16 -20.94 5.82
CA SER A 151 1.59 -22.36 5.93
C SER A 151 3.06 -22.59 5.57
N LYS A 152 3.72 -21.61 4.96
CA LYS A 152 5.14 -21.63 4.57
C LYS A 152 6.03 -20.83 5.50
N GLN A 153 5.50 -20.36 6.64
CA GLN A 153 6.22 -19.63 7.68
C GLN A 153 6.80 -18.28 7.19
N PRO A 154 5.94 -17.29 6.87
CA PRO A 154 6.36 -15.98 6.34
C PRO A 154 7.31 -15.23 7.27
N GLU A 155 7.37 -15.57 8.55
CA GLU A 155 8.34 -15.03 9.50
C GLU A 155 9.79 -15.32 9.11
N THR A 156 10.06 -16.34 8.30
CA THR A 156 11.39 -16.65 7.76
C THR A 156 11.89 -15.60 6.79
N GLU A 157 10.99 -14.89 6.11
CA GLU A 157 11.26 -13.76 5.22
C GLU A 157 11.21 -12.42 5.98
N ILE A 158 10.16 -12.21 6.78
CA ILE A 158 9.93 -10.94 7.50
C ILE A 158 11.07 -10.62 8.47
N LYS A 159 11.77 -11.61 9.01
CA LYS A 159 12.93 -11.41 9.90
C LYS A 159 14.04 -10.53 9.28
N TYR A 160 14.11 -10.43 7.94
CA TYR A 160 15.11 -9.60 7.25
C TYR A 160 14.73 -8.12 7.20
N PHE A 161 13.46 -7.76 7.41
CA PHE A 161 13.00 -6.38 7.36
C PHE A 161 13.70 -5.46 8.36
N LYS A 162 14.12 -5.99 9.52
CA LYS A 162 14.90 -5.23 10.52
C LYS A 162 16.24 -4.70 10.02
N PHE A 163 16.79 -5.30 8.94
CA PHE A 163 18.07 -4.91 8.37
C PHE A 163 17.95 -3.89 7.23
N LEU A 164 16.75 -3.74 6.64
CA LEU A 164 16.54 -2.88 5.48
C LEU A 164 16.76 -1.38 5.81
N PRO A 165 16.37 -0.85 6.97
CA PRO A 165 16.69 0.54 7.32
C PRO A 165 18.20 0.83 7.39
N ASP A 166 19.00 -0.12 7.90
CA ASP A 166 20.47 0.02 7.93
C ASP A 166 21.09 -0.14 6.55
N GLN A 167 20.50 -0.96 5.67
CA GLN A 167 20.93 -1.11 4.29
C GLN A 167 20.66 0.16 3.47
N TYR A 168 19.59 0.88 3.78
CA TYR A 168 19.16 2.09 3.08
C TYR A 168 19.02 3.28 4.05
N PRO A 169 20.10 3.72 4.72
CA PRO A 169 20.04 4.66 5.85
C PRO A 169 19.56 6.06 5.45
N THR A 170 19.64 6.41 4.17
CA THR A 170 19.18 7.70 3.63
C THR A 170 17.70 7.70 3.23
N LEU A 171 17.05 6.54 3.24
CA LEU A 171 15.67 6.41 2.82
C LEU A 171 14.69 6.39 4.02
N ASN A 172 13.61 7.14 3.91
CA ASN A 172 12.49 7.07 4.83
C ASN A 172 11.57 5.94 4.37
N LEU A 173 11.77 4.72 4.90
CA LEU A 173 11.06 3.53 4.44
C LEU A 173 9.67 3.40 5.07
N ILE A 174 8.68 3.05 4.25
CA ILE A 174 7.35 2.56 4.62
C ILE A 174 7.21 1.16 4.03
N PHE A 175 6.98 0.16 4.88
CA PHE A 175 6.70 -1.21 4.43
C PHE A 175 5.20 -1.40 4.31
N ALA A 176 4.69 -1.73 3.13
CA ALA A 176 3.27 -1.89 2.87
C ALA A 176 3.02 -3.18 2.08
N GLY A 177 1.99 -3.93 2.44
CA GLY A 177 1.64 -5.14 1.71
C GLY A 177 0.95 -6.21 2.51
N ASP A 178 0.92 -7.40 1.92
CA ASP A 178 0.44 -8.63 2.52
C ASP A 178 1.60 -9.40 3.16
N PHE A 179 1.67 -9.35 4.48
CA PHE A 179 2.70 -10.02 5.27
C PHE A 179 2.36 -11.48 5.55
N ASN A 180 1.14 -11.95 5.27
CA ASN A 180 0.68 -13.29 5.62
C ASN A 180 0.93 -13.68 7.09
N CYS A 181 1.17 -12.69 7.94
CA CYS A 181 1.60 -12.80 9.33
C CYS A 181 0.94 -11.72 10.19
N PRO A 182 0.30 -12.05 11.32
CA PRO A 182 -0.34 -11.06 12.16
C PRO A 182 0.70 -10.10 12.77
N GLN A 183 0.35 -8.82 12.89
CA GLN A 183 1.24 -7.78 13.41
C GLN A 183 1.70 -8.02 14.86
N SER A 184 0.98 -8.85 15.61
CA SER A 184 1.34 -9.27 16.98
C SER A 184 2.45 -10.32 17.02
N HIS A 185 2.80 -10.96 15.88
CA HIS A 185 3.85 -11.96 15.82
C HIS A 185 5.21 -11.39 16.23
N THR A 186 5.99 -12.17 16.98
CA THR A 186 7.28 -11.75 17.56
C THR A 186 8.35 -11.41 16.53
N VAL A 187 8.21 -11.87 15.28
CA VAL A 187 9.12 -11.54 14.17
C VAL A 187 9.22 -10.03 13.92
N PHE A 188 8.16 -9.26 14.23
CA PHE A 188 8.16 -7.80 14.11
C PHE A 188 8.81 -7.07 15.28
N ASN A 189 9.11 -7.75 16.41
CA ASN A 189 9.69 -7.09 17.59
C ASN A 189 11.03 -6.39 17.30
N PRO A 190 11.98 -6.97 16.52
CA PRO A 190 13.21 -6.27 16.18
C PRO A 190 12.95 -4.99 15.35
N LEU A 191 12.00 -5.02 14.41
CA LEU A 191 11.60 -3.85 13.62
C LEU A 191 10.94 -2.77 14.51
N LYS A 192 10.08 -3.19 15.45
CA LYS A 192 9.46 -2.28 16.44
C LYS A 192 10.50 -1.64 17.36
N LYS A 193 11.56 -2.36 17.76
CA LYS A 193 12.65 -1.84 18.60
C LYS A 193 13.43 -0.70 17.95
N ILE A 194 13.48 -0.64 16.64
CA ILE A 194 14.13 0.44 15.87
C ILE A 194 13.16 1.55 15.43
N GLY A 195 11.99 1.63 16.09
CA GLY A 195 11.04 2.73 15.95
C GLY A 195 9.92 2.55 14.94
N TYR A 196 9.79 1.35 14.32
CA TYR A 196 8.67 1.08 13.43
C TYR A 196 7.41 0.66 14.18
N THR A 197 6.26 1.06 13.68
CA THR A 197 4.94 0.64 14.18
C THR A 197 4.04 0.26 13.02
N SER A 198 3.02 -0.54 13.30
CA SER A 198 1.98 -0.91 12.34
C SER A 198 0.83 0.09 12.38
N THR A 199 0.19 0.34 11.24
CA THR A 199 -1.00 1.20 11.17
C THR A 199 -2.25 0.54 11.71
N LEU A 200 -2.35 -0.79 11.59
CA LEU A 200 -3.49 -1.56 12.08
C LEU A 200 -3.05 -2.51 13.18
N ILE A 201 -3.88 -2.63 14.22
CA ILE A 201 -3.67 -3.52 15.37
C ILE A 201 -4.88 -4.45 15.47
N ASN A 202 -4.64 -5.77 15.52
CA ASN A 202 -5.67 -6.81 15.66
C ASN A 202 -6.80 -6.71 14.60
N GLN A 203 -6.49 -6.14 13.43
CA GLN A 203 -7.44 -5.98 12.34
C GLN A 203 -7.26 -7.07 11.30
N LYS A 204 -8.27 -7.91 11.12
CA LYS A 204 -8.32 -8.90 10.05
C LYS A 204 -8.54 -8.22 8.70
N THR A 205 -7.84 -8.70 7.67
CA THR A 205 -7.81 -8.08 6.34
C THR A 205 -8.08 -9.05 5.20
N SER A 206 -8.02 -10.36 5.41
CA SER A 206 -8.42 -11.34 4.40
C SER A 206 -9.87 -11.79 4.59
N LEU A 207 -10.56 -12.12 3.47
CA LEU A 207 -11.95 -12.57 3.46
C LEU A 207 -12.03 -14.08 3.67
N LYS A 208 -13.03 -14.53 4.40
CA LYS A 208 -13.45 -15.94 4.45
C LYS A 208 -14.10 -16.35 3.12
N GLN A 209 -14.34 -17.64 2.94
CA GLN A 209 -15.17 -18.15 1.84
C GLN A 209 -16.65 -17.74 2.03
N GLU A 210 -17.13 -17.80 3.28
CA GLU A 210 -18.48 -17.42 3.68
C GLU A 210 -18.48 -16.67 5.00
N CYS A 211 -19.41 -15.74 5.18
CA CYS A 211 -19.63 -15.09 6.46
C CYS A 211 -20.30 -16.07 7.44
N LYS A 212 -19.82 -16.07 8.68
CA LYS A 212 -20.50 -16.77 9.78
C LYS A 212 -20.87 -15.73 10.84
N ASN A 213 -22.16 -15.55 11.10
CA ASN A 213 -22.68 -14.55 12.06
C ASN A 213 -22.06 -13.17 11.84
N GLU A 214 -22.14 -12.66 10.60
CA GLU A 214 -21.56 -11.37 10.16
C GLU A 214 -20.01 -11.30 10.22
N ASN A 215 -19.34 -12.34 10.68
CA ASN A 215 -17.90 -12.42 10.72
C ASN A 215 -17.35 -12.91 9.38
N CYS A 216 -17.03 -11.98 8.50
CA CYS A 216 -16.60 -12.22 7.12
C CYS A 216 -15.07 -12.24 6.94
N LEU A 217 -14.31 -11.75 7.93
CA LEU A 217 -12.85 -11.65 7.86
C LEU A 217 -12.17 -12.84 8.54
N ALA A 218 -11.03 -13.27 7.96
CA ALA A 218 -10.28 -14.45 8.39
C ALA A 218 -9.02 -14.10 9.18
N SER A 219 -8.06 -13.40 8.58
CA SER A 219 -6.69 -13.25 9.09
C SER A 219 -6.19 -11.80 9.02
N GLU A 220 -5.22 -11.50 9.88
CA GLU A 220 -4.54 -10.20 9.99
C GLU A 220 -3.26 -10.24 9.14
N PHE A 221 -3.38 -10.07 7.83
CA PHE A 221 -2.27 -10.27 6.90
C PHE A 221 -1.71 -8.98 6.32
N ASP A 222 -2.61 -8.04 5.97
CA ASP A 222 -2.22 -6.78 5.32
C ASP A 222 -1.97 -5.70 6.37
N ASN A 223 -0.87 -4.96 6.19
CA ASN A 223 -0.53 -3.84 7.07
C ASN A 223 0.42 -2.84 6.39
N ILE A 224 0.62 -1.71 7.05
CA ILE A 224 1.61 -0.71 6.69
C ILE A 224 2.45 -0.44 7.95
N TYR A 225 3.78 -0.58 7.83
CA TYR A 225 4.73 -0.28 8.90
C TYR A 225 5.55 0.97 8.54
N PHE A 226 5.71 1.86 9.50
CA PHE A 226 6.45 3.10 9.31
C PHE A 226 7.23 3.48 10.58
N ASN A 227 8.29 4.27 10.43
CA ASN A 227 9.09 4.74 11.56
C ASN A 227 8.49 6.02 12.14
N THR A 228 8.12 6.00 13.42
CA THR A 228 7.47 7.13 14.12
C THR A 228 8.35 8.36 14.27
N SER A 229 9.67 8.24 14.11
CA SER A 229 10.58 9.39 14.10
C SER A 229 10.61 10.14 12.75
N LYS A 230 10.07 9.53 11.68
CA LYS A 230 10.08 10.05 10.31
C LYS A 230 8.70 10.47 9.81
N PHE A 231 7.66 9.88 10.36
CA PHE A 231 6.29 10.07 9.90
C PHE A 231 5.35 10.35 11.07
N ASN A 232 4.53 11.38 10.94
CA ASN A 232 3.41 11.65 11.83
C ASN A 232 2.14 11.03 11.26
N THR A 233 1.48 10.19 12.05
CA THR A 233 0.18 9.61 11.69
C THR A 233 -0.90 10.67 11.79
N ILE A 234 -1.71 10.80 10.74
CA ILE A 234 -2.93 11.59 10.74
C ILE A 234 -4.11 10.64 10.92
N GLN A 235 -4.24 9.67 10.02
CA GLN A 235 -5.25 8.62 10.10
C GLN A 235 -4.72 7.33 9.46
N SER A 236 -5.35 6.22 9.83
CA SER A 236 -5.15 4.93 9.17
C SER A 236 -6.42 4.10 9.25
N GLY A 237 -6.55 3.11 8.38
CA GLY A 237 -7.73 2.27 8.38
C GLY A 237 -7.72 1.24 7.25
N TYR A 238 -8.90 0.71 6.98
CA TYR A 238 -9.15 -0.28 5.94
C TYR A 238 -10.47 0.04 5.23
N ILE A 239 -10.68 -0.54 4.03
CA ILE A 239 -11.92 -0.38 3.28
C ILE A 239 -12.68 -1.72 3.27
N PRO A 240 -13.78 -1.85 3.98
CA PRO A 240 -14.58 -3.07 4.02
C PRO A 240 -15.48 -3.19 2.77
N PHE A 241 -14.87 -3.16 1.57
CA PHE A 241 -15.57 -3.12 0.29
C PHE A 241 -16.54 -4.29 0.08
N TYR A 242 -16.28 -5.43 0.73
CA TYR A 242 -17.13 -6.62 0.67
C TYR A 242 -18.55 -6.38 1.16
N LYS A 243 -18.75 -5.35 1.99
CA LYS A 243 -20.08 -4.96 2.49
C LYS A 243 -21.00 -4.38 1.39
N ASN A 244 -20.42 -4.02 0.25
CA ASN A 244 -21.16 -3.51 -0.91
C ASN A 244 -21.68 -4.62 -1.84
N PHE A 245 -21.50 -5.88 -1.47
CA PHE A 245 -21.87 -7.05 -2.25
C PHE A 245 -22.89 -7.91 -1.51
N ASN A 246 -23.74 -8.60 -2.25
CA ASN A 246 -24.74 -9.49 -1.68
C ASN A 246 -24.14 -10.77 -1.08
N SER A 247 -22.94 -11.14 -1.49
CA SER A 247 -22.24 -12.33 -0.98
C SER A 247 -20.72 -12.14 -0.99
N LEU A 248 -20.02 -12.87 -0.12
CA LEU A 248 -18.55 -12.91 -0.17
C LEU A 248 -18.02 -13.53 -1.47
N LYS A 249 -18.74 -14.47 -2.08
CA LYS A 249 -18.38 -15.04 -3.37
C LYS A 249 -18.29 -13.95 -4.45
N GLU A 250 -19.24 -13.04 -4.45
CA GLU A 250 -19.24 -11.88 -5.38
C GLU A 250 -18.11 -10.90 -5.03
N ALA A 251 -17.95 -10.53 -3.75
CA ALA A 251 -16.87 -9.66 -3.30
C ALA A 251 -15.48 -10.22 -3.66
N ARG A 252 -15.28 -11.52 -3.51
CA ARG A 252 -14.02 -12.23 -3.84
C ARG A 252 -13.68 -12.25 -5.34
N THR A 253 -14.59 -11.87 -6.22
CA THR A 253 -14.25 -11.61 -7.63
C THR A 253 -13.38 -10.35 -7.79
N ILE A 254 -13.45 -9.44 -6.82
CA ILE A 254 -12.58 -8.25 -6.75
C ILE A 254 -11.26 -8.65 -6.12
N SER A 255 -11.27 -9.11 -4.87
CA SER A 255 -10.13 -9.66 -4.14
C SER A 255 -10.59 -10.41 -2.89
N ASP A 256 -9.79 -11.32 -2.40
CA ASP A 256 -9.96 -11.98 -1.10
C ASP A 256 -9.23 -11.24 0.04
N HIS A 257 -8.61 -10.09 -0.24
CA HIS A 257 -8.05 -9.15 0.72
C HIS A 257 -8.77 -7.81 0.66
N ILE A 258 -8.91 -7.14 1.81
CA ILE A 258 -9.43 -5.76 1.88
C ILE A 258 -8.26 -4.77 1.90
N PRO A 259 -8.39 -3.60 1.21
CA PRO A 259 -7.34 -2.61 1.19
C PRO A 259 -7.13 -1.97 2.55
N VAL A 260 -5.87 -1.69 2.87
CA VAL A 260 -5.44 -0.97 4.06
C VAL A 260 -4.80 0.36 3.66
N TRP A 261 -4.97 1.41 4.48
CA TRP A 261 -4.49 2.72 4.12
C TRP A 261 -3.87 3.48 5.30
N PHE A 262 -3.03 4.45 4.97
CA PHE A 262 -2.29 5.28 5.90
C PHE A 262 -2.19 6.71 5.38
N GLU A 263 -2.60 7.68 6.19
CA GLU A 263 -2.47 9.10 5.94
C GLU A 263 -1.48 9.69 6.92
N PHE A 264 -0.48 10.41 6.38
CA PHE A 264 0.65 10.89 7.17
C PHE A 264 1.20 12.22 6.65
N SER A 265 1.98 12.86 7.51
CA SER A 265 2.96 13.89 7.11
C SER A 265 4.38 13.41 7.44
N LEU A 266 5.36 13.91 6.69
CA LEU A 266 6.78 13.69 6.99
C LEU A 266 7.27 14.74 8.00
N ASN A 267 8.07 14.29 8.97
CA ASN A 267 8.72 15.15 9.96
C ASN A 267 9.80 16.04 9.35
#